data_38ac5000cee62cc6dafc982e2b679091
#
_entry.id   38ac5000cee62cc6dafc982e2b679091
#
_cell.length_a   1.000
_cell.length_b   1.000
_cell.length_c   1.000
_cell.angle_alpha   90.00
_cell.angle_beta   90.00
_cell.angle_gamma   90.00
#
_symmetry.space_group_name_H-M   'P 1'
#
loop_
_entity.id
_entity.type
_entity.pdbx_description
1 polymer ?
#
loop_
_entity_poly.entity_id
_entity_poly.type
_entity_poly.pdbx_seq_one_letter_code
_entity_poly.pdbx_strand_id
1 'polypeptide(L)'
;MNRFVLPLSLFALLAVVLGIGIKHSPEKGTIASVLIGKPAPQFSLPSLTEAGRTVRSTTLRGRWYLFNVWGTWCGECRAEHSMLLEVRQAGVVPVIGLDWKDEDAEARSWLAQLGNPYEAVAVDREGRTAIDYGVYGAPETFLVNPQGIVVYKYVGALTREAWQRQILPLLPTRQAAK
;
A
#
# COMPACT_ATOMS: atom_id res chain seq x y z
N MET A 1 -36.67 26.92 -33.98
CA MET A 1 -35.72 26.01 -33.31
C MET A 1 -35.65 26.40 -31.85
N ASN A 2 -35.94 25.48 -30.91
CA ASN A 2 -35.95 25.79 -29.48
C ASN A 2 -34.55 26.19 -29.04
N ARG A 3 -34.38 27.41 -28.55
CA ARG A 3 -33.11 27.98 -28.07
C ARG A 3 -32.40 27.13 -26.98
N PHE A 4 -33.12 26.17 -26.41
CA PHE A 4 -32.59 25.25 -25.37
C PHE A 4 -32.09 23.92 -25.93
N VAL A 5 -32.41 23.57 -27.18
CA VAL A 5 -32.03 22.28 -27.79
C VAL A 5 -30.51 22.18 -27.97
N LEU A 6 -29.90 23.27 -28.46
CA LEU A 6 -28.43 23.30 -28.66
C LEU A 6 -27.64 23.14 -27.39
N PRO A 7 -27.89 23.92 -26.30
CA PRO A 7 -27.14 23.72 -25.04
C PRO A 7 -27.43 22.37 -24.39
N LEU A 8 -28.64 21.83 -24.50
CA LEU A 8 -29.00 20.53 -23.95
C LEU A 8 -28.26 19.38 -24.68
N SER A 9 -28.20 19.46 -26.01
CA SER A 9 -27.46 18.45 -26.81
C SER A 9 -25.95 18.49 -26.54
N LEU A 10 -25.39 19.70 -26.36
CA LEU A 10 -23.97 19.86 -26.02
C LEU A 10 -23.66 19.30 -24.64
N PHE A 11 -24.55 19.53 -23.68
CA PHE A 11 -24.43 18.99 -22.34
C PHE A 11 -24.53 17.45 -22.34
N ALA A 12 -25.49 16.89 -23.08
CA ALA A 12 -25.63 15.44 -23.20
C ALA A 12 -24.39 14.80 -23.85
N LEU A 13 -23.88 15.44 -24.92
CA LEU A 13 -22.63 14.97 -25.56
C LEU A 13 -21.45 15.00 -24.59
N LEU A 14 -21.28 16.08 -23.83
CA LEU A 14 -20.22 16.20 -22.83
C LEU A 14 -20.36 15.14 -21.74
N ALA A 15 -21.57 14.90 -21.24
CA ALA A 15 -21.81 13.86 -20.23
C ALA A 15 -21.47 12.46 -20.74
N VAL A 16 -21.80 12.15 -22.01
CA VAL A 16 -21.43 10.88 -22.64
C VAL A 16 -19.92 10.75 -22.78
N VAL A 17 -19.24 11.78 -23.28
CA VAL A 17 -17.77 11.77 -23.43
C VAL A 17 -17.07 11.60 -22.09
N LEU A 18 -17.52 12.31 -21.04
CA LEU A 18 -17.01 12.17 -19.69
C LEU A 18 -17.27 10.76 -19.12
N GLY A 19 -18.47 10.23 -19.32
CA GLY A 19 -18.82 8.87 -18.89
C GLY A 19 -17.96 7.80 -19.56
N ILE A 20 -17.70 7.93 -20.85
CA ILE A 20 -16.80 7.05 -21.59
C ILE A 20 -15.35 7.24 -21.09
N GLY A 21 -14.90 8.48 -20.89
CA GLY A 21 -13.57 8.78 -20.39
C GLY A 21 -13.31 8.20 -19.01
N ILE A 22 -14.27 8.29 -18.09
CA ILE A 22 -14.18 7.70 -16.75
C ILE A 22 -14.14 6.17 -16.82
N LYS A 23 -14.95 5.56 -17.67
CA LYS A 23 -15.01 4.10 -17.83
C LYS A 23 -13.76 3.52 -18.50
N HIS A 24 -13.11 4.28 -19.37
CA HIS A 24 -11.87 3.91 -20.06
C HIS A 24 -10.63 4.58 -19.44
N SER A 25 -10.80 5.28 -18.30
CA SER A 25 -9.63 5.75 -17.56
C SER A 25 -8.77 4.54 -17.25
N PRO A 26 -7.52 4.48 -17.74
CA PRO A 26 -6.64 3.38 -17.40
C PRO A 26 -6.62 3.29 -15.87
N GLU A 27 -6.67 2.05 -15.36
CA GLU A 27 -6.53 1.76 -13.93
C GLU A 27 -5.56 2.76 -13.34
N LYS A 28 -5.98 3.44 -12.26
CA LYS A 28 -5.25 4.57 -11.64
C LYS A 28 -3.77 4.26 -11.71
N GLY A 29 -3.13 4.80 -12.72
CA GLY A 29 -1.89 4.28 -13.25
C GLY A 29 -0.87 4.23 -12.12
N THR A 30 -0.24 3.12 -11.98
CA THR A 30 0.99 2.99 -11.22
C THR A 30 1.93 4.08 -11.73
N ILE A 31 1.92 5.24 -11.06
CA ILE A 31 2.99 6.22 -11.28
C ILE A 31 4.24 5.45 -10.92
N ALA A 32 5.05 5.16 -11.93
CA ALA A 32 6.26 4.39 -11.73
C ALA A 32 7.06 5.06 -10.61
N SER A 33 7.15 4.41 -9.47
CA SER A 33 7.86 4.97 -8.33
C SER A 33 9.31 5.17 -8.73
N VAL A 34 9.84 6.35 -8.46
CA VAL A 34 11.27 6.66 -8.66
C VAL A 34 12.19 5.75 -7.84
N LEU A 35 11.64 5.00 -6.90
CA LEU A 35 12.36 4.04 -6.04
C LEU A 35 12.50 2.66 -6.66
N ILE A 36 11.76 2.32 -7.72
CA ILE A 36 11.90 1.00 -8.36
C ILE A 36 13.36 0.81 -8.83
N GLY A 37 13.96 -0.30 -8.41
CA GLY A 37 15.36 -0.63 -8.68
C GLY A 37 16.37 0.11 -7.79
N LYS A 38 15.91 0.92 -6.82
CA LYS A 38 16.78 1.67 -5.90
C LYS A 38 16.68 1.11 -4.47
N PRO A 39 17.69 1.41 -3.63
CA PRO A 39 17.62 1.07 -2.20
C PRO A 39 16.40 1.70 -1.55
N ALA A 40 15.69 0.90 -0.77
CA ALA A 40 14.60 1.39 0.08
C ALA A 40 15.16 2.40 1.09
N PRO A 41 14.47 3.53 1.30
CA PRO A 41 14.86 4.52 2.29
C PRO A 41 15.04 3.90 3.68
N GLN A 42 16.07 4.36 4.40
CA GLN A 42 16.34 3.87 5.72
C GLN A 42 15.49 4.60 6.75
N PHE A 43 14.99 3.85 7.72
CA PHE A 43 14.24 4.41 8.85
C PHE A 43 14.59 3.70 10.16
N SER A 44 14.32 4.39 11.25
CA SER A 44 14.39 3.89 12.61
C SER A 44 13.29 4.57 13.41
N LEU A 45 12.18 3.88 13.59
CA LEU A 45 10.94 4.43 14.14
C LEU A 45 10.46 3.62 15.35
N PRO A 46 9.73 4.23 16.30
CA PRO A 46 9.12 3.51 17.40
C PRO A 46 8.21 2.38 16.90
N SER A 47 8.17 1.27 17.63
CA SER A 47 7.22 0.19 17.38
C SER A 47 5.87 0.52 18.00
N LEU A 48 4.80 0.35 17.23
CA LEU A 48 3.43 0.48 17.73
C LEU A 48 3.08 -0.64 18.71
N THR A 49 3.55 -1.87 18.43
CA THR A 49 3.12 -3.10 19.11
C THR A 49 4.05 -3.52 20.24
N GLU A 50 5.28 -3.05 20.27
CA GLU A 50 6.28 -3.40 21.26
C GLU A 50 6.83 -2.14 21.93
N ALA A 51 6.31 -1.82 23.12
CA ALA A 51 6.70 -0.62 23.85
C ALA A 51 8.24 -0.56 24.10
N GLY A 52 8.82 0.60 23.85
CA GLY A 52 10.26 0.81 24.02
C GLY A 52 11.14 0.20 22.93
N ARG A 53 10.57 -0.51 21.97
CA ARG A 53 11.31 -1.05 20.81
C ARG A 53 11.25 -0.12 19.60
N THR A 54 12.21 -0.33 18.72
CA THR A 54 12.36 0.42 17.47
C THR A 54 12.36 -0.54 16.29
N VAL A 55 11.55 -0.25 15.28
CA VAL A 55 11.57 -0.92 13.97
C VAL A 55 12.61 -0.23 13.10
N ARG A 56 13.59 -0.99 12.62
CA ARG A 56 14.68 -0.47 11.78
C ARG A 56 14.69 -1.15 10.43
N SER A 57 14.78 -0.39 9.36
CA SER A 57 14.89 -0.92 8.00
C SER A 57 16.14 -1.82 7.82
N THR A 58 17.20 -1.57 8.57
CA THR A 58 18.42 -2.38 8.51
C THR A 58 18.22 -3.81 8.98
N THR A 59 17.28 -4.08 9.90
CA THR A 59 16.98 -5.43 10.40
C THR A 59 16.09 -6.23 9.44
N LEU A 60 15.54 -5.58 8.41
CA LEU A 60 14.70 -6.21 7.40
C LEU A 60 15.51 -6.75 6.19
N ARG A 61 16.80 -6.44 6.12
CA ARG A 61 17.70 -6.95 5.07
C ARG A 61 17.86 -8.47 5.15
N GLY A 62 18.21 -9.09 4.03
CA GLY A 62 18.40 -10.54 3.92
C GLY A 62 17.13 -11.33 3.64
N ARG A 63 15.97 -10.69 3.60
CA ARG A 63 14.69 -11.34 3.30
C ARG A 63 13.78 -10.43 2.46
N TRP A 64 12.85 -11.04 1.76
CA TRP A 64 11.75 -10.34 1.12
C TRP A 64 10.77 -9.83 2.16
N TYR A 65 10.21 -8.64 1.96
CA TYR A 65 9.11 -8.12 2.77
C TYR A 65 8.20 -7.18 1.98
N LEU A 66 6.95 -7.11 2.39
CA LEU A 66 6.06 -6.03 2.01
C LEU A 66 6.18 -4.90 3.03
N PHE A 67 6.25 -3.68 2.54
CA PHE A 67 6.16 -2.47 3.35
C PHE A 67 4.87 -1.76 2.98
N ASN A 68 3.90 -1.78 3.89
CA ASN A 68 2.55 -1.27 3.65
C ASN A 68 2.32 -0.03 4.50
N VAL A 69 1.92 1.05 3.83
CA VAL A 69 1.60 2.34 4.45
C VAL A 69 0.10 2.41 4.70
N TRP A 70 -0.28 2.65 5.94
CA TRP A 70 -1.67 2.63 6.38
C TRP A 70 -1.96 3.64 7.49
N GLY A 71 -3.22 3.83 7.83
CA GLY A 71 -3.69 4.58 8.99
C GLY A 71 -5.17 4.33 9.25
N THR A 72 -5.63 4.56 10.47
CA THR A 72 -7.03 4.33 10.88
C THR A 72 -8.02 5.25 10.17
N TRP A 73 -7.57 6.43 9.79
CA TRP A 73 -8.33 7.44 9.02
C TRP A 73 -8.58 7.03 7.56
N CYS A 74 -7.93 5.97 7.08
CA CYS A 74 -7.93 5.56 5.68
C CYS A 74 -9.00 4.48 5.40
N GLY A 75 -10.07 4.81 4.69
CA GLY A 75 -11.13 3.87 4.34
C GLY A 75 -10.67 2.73 3.43
N GLU A 76 -9.80 3.01 2.45
CA GLU A 76 -9.22 2.02 1.54
C GLU A 76 -8.29 1.05 2.27
N CYS A 77 -7.62 1.50 3.36
CA CYS A 77 -6.81 0.63 4.21
C CYS A 77 -7.68 -0.40 4.93
N ARG A 78 -8.90 -0.02 5.29
CA ARG A 78 -9.89 -0.96 5.85
C ARG A 78 -10.34 -1.99 4.82
N ALA A 79 -10.48 -1.59 3.56
CA ALA A 79 -10.87 -2.50 2.49
C ALA A 79 -9.80 -3.56 2.18
N GLU A 80 -8.50 -3.20 2.24
CA GLU A 80 -7.41 -4.15 1.99
C GLU A 80 -7.04 -5.03 3.19
N HIS A 81 -7.47 -4.67 4.41
CA HIS A 81 -7.00 -5.28 5.65
C HIS A 81 -7.15 -6.81 5.68
N SER A 82 -8.28 -7.33 5.21
CA SER A 82 -8.51 -8.78 5.10
C SER A 82 -7.53 -9.46 4.14
N MET A 83 -7.15 -8.79 3.05
CA MET A 83 -6.17 -9.32 2.09
C MET A 83 -4.78 -9.40 2.72
N LEU A 84 -4.38 -8.40 3.50
CA LEU A 84 -3.11 -8.43 4.23
C LEU A 84 -3.08 -9.55 5.29
N LEU A 85 -4.20 -9.82 5.96
CA LEU A 85 -4.32 -10.98 6.87
C LEU A 85 -4.13 -12.30 6.13
N GLU A 86 -4.70 -12.45 4.93
CA GLU A 86 -4.49 -13.64 4.09
C GLU A 86 -3.02 -13.79 3.68
N VAL A 87 -2.35 -12.71 3.28
CA VAL A 87 -0.91 -12.72 2.95
C VAL A 87 -0.09 -13.20 4.15
N ARG A 88 -0.40 -12.68 5.35
CA ARG A 88 0.25 -13.11 6.59
C ARG A 88 0.02 -14.60 6.88
N GLN A 89 -1.23 -15.05 6.79
CA GLN A 89 -1.60 -16.46 7.06
C GLN A 89 -0.92 -17.41 6.06
N ALA A 90 -0.80 -17.01 4.81
CA ALA A 90 -0.09 -17.79 3.79
C ALA A 90 1.42 -17.93 4.07
N GLY A 91 1.99 -17.03 4.88
CA GLY A 91 3.39 -17.10 5.31
C GLY A 91 4.40 -16.98 4.15
N VAL A 92 3.98 -16.41 3.01
CA VAL A 92 4.83 -16.29 1.81
C VAL A 92 5.85 -15.19 1.97
N VAL A 93 5.44 -14.07 2.53
CA VAL A 93 6.26 -12.88 2.73
C VAL A 93 5.77 -12.13 3.98
N PRO A 94 6.67 -11.66 4.87
CA PRO A 94 6.28 -10.83 6.00
C PRO A 94 5.78 -9.48 5.54
N VAL A 95 4.80 -8.92 6.27
CA VAL A 95 4.27 -7.58 6.04
C VAL A 95 4.73 -6.67 7.19
N ILE A 96 5.37 -5.56 6.85
CA ILE A 96 5.78 -4.50 7.78
C ILE A 96 4.85 -3.32 7.57
N GLY A 97 4.18 -2.88 8.63
CA GLY A 97 3.30 -1.72 8.58
C GLY A 97 4.03 -0.42 8.87
N LEU A 98 3.73 0.62 8.10
CA LEU A 98 4.04 2.01 8.45
C LEU A 98 2.72 2.68 8.85
N ASP A 99 2.56 2.91 10.12
CA ASP A 99 1.44 3.65 10.70
C ASP A 99 1.68 5.14 10.48
N TRP A 100 0.99 5.70 9.48
CA TRP A 100 1.29 7.01 8.92
C TRP A 100 0.33 8.07 9.43
N LYS A 101 0.89 9.07 10.17
CA LYS A 101 0.14 10.24 10.67
C LYS A 101 -1.14 9.85 11.40
N ASP A 102 -1.01 8.92 12.35
CA ASP A 102 -2.13 8.35 13.08
C ASP A 102 -1.91 8.47 14.60
N GLU A 103 -2.95 8.23 15.37
CA GLU A 103 -2.90 8.17 16.81
C GLU A 103 -2.64 6.73 17.29
N ASP A 104 -1.60 6.53 18.08
CA ASP A 104 -1.18 5.21 18.55
C ASP A 104 -2.30 4.40 19.20
N ALA A 105 -3.18 5.06 19.96
CA ALA A 105 -4.27 4.38 20.65
C ALA A 105 -5.31 3.86 19.65
N GLU A 106 -5.63 4.63 18.61
CA GLU A 106 -6.55 4.25 17.56
C GLU A 106 -5.96 3.15 16.70
N ALA A 107 -4.68 3.26 16.31
CA ALA A 107 -3.97 2.25 15.56
C ALA A 107 -3.91 0.90 16.30
N ARG A 108 -3.60 0.91 17.62
CA ARG A 108 -3.64 -0.33 18.44
C ARG A 108 -5.05 -0.91 18.55
N SER A 109 -6.05 -0.07 18.76
CA SER A 109 -7.46 -0.49 18.82
C SER A 109 -7.91 -1.14 17.52
N TRP A 110 -7.54 -0.54 16.38
CA TRP A 110 -7.80 -1.09 15.05
C TRP A 110 -7.22 -2.51 14.89
N LEU A 111 -5.93 -2.68 15.20
CA LEU A 111 -5.26 -3.98 15.09
C LEU A 111 -5.84 -5.02 16.06
N ALA A 112 -6.27 -4.60 17.24
CA ALA A 112 -6.92 -5.48 18.20
C ALA A 112 -8.31 -5.97 17.73
N GLN A 113 -9.07 -5.08 17.07
CA GLN A 113 -10.43 -5.39 16.60
C GLN A 113 -10.44 -6.20 15.29
N LEU A 114 -9.58 -5.85 14.34
CA LEU A 114 -9.58 -6.42 13.00
C LEU A 114 -8.55 -7.53 12.80
N GLY A 115 -7.69 -7.77 13.79
CA GLY A 115 -6.50 -8.62 13.66
C GLY A 115 -5.29 -7.85 13.18
N ASN A 116 -4.09 -8.37 13.48
CA ASN A 116 -2.84 -7.73 13.09
C ASN A 116 -2.18 -8.47 11.91
N PRO A 117 -2.16 -7.91 10.68
CA PRO A 117 -1.51 -8.53 9.54
C PRO A 117 0.02 -8.34 9.55
N TYR A 118 0.55 -7.47 10.40
CA TYR A 118 1.93 -7.04 10.37
C TYR A 118 2.82 -7.89 11.29
N GLU A 119 4.05 -8.14 10.85
CA GLU A 119 5.11 -8.69 11.70
C GLU A 119 5.64 -7.61 12.66
N ALA A 120 5.78 -6.38 12.15
CA ALA A 120 6.14 -5.20 12.92
C ALA A 120 5.41 -3.98 12.37
N VAL A 121 5.11 -3.02 13.24
CA VAL A 121 4.50 -1.75 12.85
C VAL A 121 5.37 -0.60 13.33
N ALA A 122 5.87 0.19 12.38
CA ALA A 122 6.64 1.40 12.62
C ALA A 122 5.72 2.62 12.66
N VAL A 123 5.87 3.50 13.64
CA VAL A 123 5.04 4.70 13.80
C VAL A 123 5.71 5.90 13.15
N ASP A 124 5.12 6.41 12.07
CA ASP A 124 5.59 7.59 11.33
C ASP A 124 4.65 8.79 11.55
N ARG A 125 4.64 9.31 12.76
CA ARG A 125 3.72 10.37 13.18
C ARG A 125 3.90 11.66 12.38
N GLU A 126 5.15 12.01 12.07
CA GLU A 126 5.47 13.19 11.28
C GLU A 126 5.36 12.96 9.76
N GLY A 127 5.27 11.70 9.32
CA GLY A 127 5.16 11.34 7.91
C GLY A 127 6.46 11.46 7.12
N ARG A 128 7.62 11.55 7.79
CA ARG A 128 8.92 11.72 7.11
C ARG A 128 9.32 10.48 6.33
N THR A 129 9.15 9.31 6.93
CA THR A 129 9.45 8.04 6.24
C THR A 129 8.55 7.84 5.04
N ALA A 130 7.27 8.15 5.15
CA ALA A 130 6.35 8.11 4.02
C ALA A 130 6.80 9.05 2.88
N ILE A 131 7.26 10.27 3.20
CA ILE A 131 7.81 11.21 2.22
C ILE A 131 9.04 10.61 1.53
N ASP A 132 9.98 10.05 2.27
CA ASP A 132 11.20 9.44 1.71
C ASP A 132 10.86 8.27 0.76
N TYR A 133 9.80 7.52 1.05
CA TYR A 133 9.27 6.48 0.17
C TYR A 133 8.45 7.02 -1.01
N GLY A 134 8.29 8.34 -1.12
CA GLY A 134 7.49 8.96 -2.17
C GLY A 134 6.01 8.55 -2.07
N VAL A 135 5.50 8.40 -0.85
CA VAL A 135 4.08 8.15 -0.56
C VAL A 135 3.31 9.44 -0.72
N TYR A 136 2.21 9.38 -1.46
CA TYR A 136 1.31 10.50 -1.66
C TYR A 136 -0.13 10.21 -1.19
N GLY A 137 -0.39 9.00 -0.75
CA GLY A 137 -1.68 8.56 -0.20
C GLY A 137 -1.54 7.23 0.52
N ALA A 138 -2.59 6.82 1.22
CA ALA A 138 -2.70 5.50 1.79
C ALA A 138 -3.95 4.79 1.22
N PRO A 139 -3.90 3.47 1.00
CA PRO A 139 -2.74 2.61 1.23
C PRO A 139 -1.76 2.60 0.04
N GLU A 140 -0.49 2.39 0.34
CA GLU A 140 0.54 2.06 -0.64
C GLU A 140 1.36 0.87 -0.15
N THR A 141 1.67 -0.07 -1.05
CA THR A 141 2.43 -1.28 -0.69
C THR A 141 3.68 -1.40 -1.56
N PHE A 142 4.82 -1.55 -0.91
CA PHE A 142 6.11 -1.74 -1.57
C PHE A 142 6.59 -3.17 -1.36
N LEU A 143 7.08 -3.81 -2.43
CA LEU A 143 7.82 -5.06 -2.33
C LEU A 143 9.32 -4.77 -2.31
N VAL A 144 10.00 -5.24 -1.28
CA VAL A 144 11.44 -5.04 -1.10
C VAL A 144 12.15 -6.40 -1.07
N ASN A 145 13.24 -6.52 -1.83
CA ASN A 145 14.02 -7.74 -1.92
C ASN A 145 15.06 -7.88 -0.79
N PRO A 146 15.75 -9.03 -0.64
CA PRO A 146 16.76 -9.24 0.40
C PRO A 146 17.94 -8.26 0.38
N GLN A 147 18.23 -7.65 -0.77
CA GLN A 147 19.27 -6.63 -0.92
C GLN A 147 18.80 -5.26 -0.41
N GLY A 148 17.51 -5.15 -0.02
CA GLY A 148 16.91 -3.89 0.39
C GLY A 148 16.54 -2.98 -0.78
N ILE A 149 16.34 -3.55 -1.97
CA ILE A 149 15.94 -2.80 -3.17
C ILE A 149 14.42 -2.88 -3.32
N VAL A 150 13.78 -1.74 -3.59
CA VAL A 150 12.36 -1.68 -3.94
C VAL A 150 12.18 -2.26 -5.35
N VAL A 151 11.47 -3.37 -5.47
CA VAL A 151 11.24 -4.03 -6.76
C VAL A 151 9.85 -3.75 -7.34
N TYR A 152 8.91 -3.36 -6.49
CA TYR A 152 7.55 -3.04 -6.91
C TYR A 152 6.86 -2.06 -5.94
N LYS A 153 5.97 -1.22 -6.48
CA LYS A 153 5.08 -0.35 -5.72
C LYS A 153 3.65 -0.53 -6.23
N TYR A 154 2.74 -0.80 -5.33
CA TYR A 154 1.30 -0.82 -5.59
C TYR A 154 0.63 0.34 -4.88
N VAL A 155 -0.26 1.06 -5.56
CA VAL A 155 -0.98 2.22 -5.04
C VAL A 155 -2.46 1.91 -4.97
N GLY A 156 -3.05 2.12 -3.81
CA GLY A 156 -4.45 1.81 -3.52
C GLY A 156 -4.63 0.50 -2.76
N ALA A 157 -5.87 0.14 -2.46
CA ALA A 157 -6.20 -1.05 -1.68
C ALA A 157 -5.74 -2.33 -2.38
N LEU A 158 -4.90 -3.11 -1.72
CA LEU A 158 -4.38 -4.37 -2.25
C LEU A 158 -5.52 -5.39 -2.38
N THR A 159 -5.85 -5.74 -3.61
CA THR A 159 -6.85 -6.75 -3.92
C THR A 159 -6.21 -8.13 -4.10
N ARG A 160 -7.00 -9.20 -3.98
CA ARG A 160 -6.56 -10.58 -4.28
C ARG A 160 -6.03 -10.70 -5.71
N GLU A 161 -6.66 -10.04 -6.66
CA GLU A 161 -6.24 -10.04 -8.05
C GLU A 161 -4.88 -9.35 -8.23
N ALA A 162 -4.70 -8.16 -7.64
CA ALA A 162 -3.43 -7.44 -7.67
C ALA A 162 -2.31 -8.24 -7.00
N TRP A 163 -2.58 -8.84 -5.85
CA TRP A 163 -1.64 -9.72 -5.18
C TRP A 163 -1.19 -10.88 -6.07
N GLN A 164 -2.14 -11.62 -6.65
CA GLN A 164 -1.85 -12.81 -7.46
C GLN A 164 -1.17 -12.50 -8.78
N ARG A 165 -1.53 -11.39 -9.43
CA ARG A 165 -1.02 -11.08 -10.78
C ARG A 165 0.20 -10.18 -10.79
N GLN A 166 0.38 -9.33 -9.78
CA GLN A 166 1.38 -8.27 -9.82
C GLN A 166 2.49 -8.42 -8.78
N ILE A 167 2.20 -8.98 -7.59
CA ILE A 167 3.18 -9.07 -6.51
C ILE A 167 3.70 -10.51 -6.35
N LEU A 168 2.81 -11.48 -6.22
CA LEU A 168 3.18 -12.87 -5.98
C LEU A 168 4.16 -13.44 -7.02
N PRO A 169 4.03 -13.16 -8.33
CA PRO A 169 4.96 -13.65 -9.34
C PRO A 169 6.38 -13.08 -9.22
N LEU A 170 6.57 -11.96 -8.51
CA LEU A 170 7.88 -11.33 -8.28
C LEU A 170 8.64 -11.98 -7.12
N LEU A 171 7.94 -12.71 -6.27
CA LEU A 171 8.55 -13.44 -5.17
C LEU A 171 9.22 -14.73 -5.69
N PRO A 172 10.33 -15.17 -5.07
CA PRO A 172 10.96 -16.42 -5.45
C PRO A 172 9.96 -17.55 -5.27
N THR A 173 9.82 -18.38 -6.29
CA THR A 173 9.03 -19.60 -6.19
C THR A 173 9.62 -20.42 -5.04
N ARG A 174 8.76 -20.79 -4.08
CA ARG A 174 9.16 -21.68 -2.98
C ARG A 174 9.61 -23.01 -3.60
N GLN A 175 10.87 -23.13 -4.00
CA GLN A 175 11.44 -24.44 -4.23
C GLN A 175 11.36 -25.18 -2.90
N ALA A 176 10.58 -26.24 -2.88
CA ALA A 176 10.42 -27.09 -1.73
C ALA A 176 11.82 -27.34 -1.14
N ALA A 177 12.03 -26.89 0.10
CA ALA A 177 13.14 -27.37 0.87
C ALA A 177 12.98 -28.90 1.01
N LYS A 178 13.82 -29.62 0.28
CA LYS A 178 14.04 -31.05 0.49
C LYS A 178 14.81 -31.26 1.77
#